data_b43ff2e8bf2b1d3a90c72726218bc7b9
#
_entry.id   b43ff2e8bf2b1d3a90c72726218bc7b9
#
_cell.length_a   1.000
_cell.length_b   1.000
_cell.length_c   1.000
_cell.angle_alpha   90.00
_cell.angle_beta   90.00
_cell.angle_gamma   90.00
#
_symmetry.space_group_name_H-M   'P 1'
#
loop_
_entity.id
_entity.type
_entity.pdbx_description
1 polymer ?
#
loop_
_entity_poly.entity_id
_entity_poly.type
_entity_poly.pdbx_seq_one_letter_code
_entity_poly.pdbx_strand_id
1 'polypeptide(L)'
;MKLNLDRILNILIVVILVIIIAICAVIIGRCSSKPGEGIDENTPEPESTATIGGVYTTLPPGNATPPSGQTFLPTLTPTEPPASSESPAPVTDVPLAVTEGDLSAVYARLEQLKQLKAEHPEVDIILLDVGHGGFDPGATGQSGTIESELNLIISRMLAEELANRGYYVFMTRMGEYAVADTKSADMEARTAMMKNDIFTVAVSIHMNSFPRDRSVSGVRVYNYPESTRGRVLSAIVMHTIAQMTDQRERDTTEEDLMVVREPICPSVLVECGFLSNSSDEALLKDPEYQRLMAIAVACGVDEFIRGRN
;
A
#
# COMPACT_ATOMS: atom_id res chain seq x y z
N MET A 1 28.59 51.27 20.58
CA MET A 1 28.97 50.52 19.35
C MET A 1 27.88 49.52 19.11
N LYS A 2 26.89 49.80 18.20
CA LYS A 2 25.82 48.85 17.88
C LYS A 2 26.41 47.78 16.97
N LEU A 3 26.50 46.55 17.46
CA LEU A 3 26.83 45.42 16.59
C LEU A 3 25.77 45.29 15.52
N ASN A 4 26.22 45.29 14.28
CA ASN A 4 25.30 45.16 13.14
C ASN A 4 24.79 43.72 13.04
N LEU A 5 23.53 43.51 13.30
CA LEU A 5 22.87 42.17 13.34
C LEU A 5 23.14 41.36 12.08
N ASP A 6 23.17 42.00 10.91
CA ASP A 6 23.49 41.39 9.63
C ASP A 6 24.91 40.79 9.56
N ARG A 7 25.88 41.47 10.18
CA ARG A 7 27.24 40.93 10.24
C ARG A 7 27.35 39.71 11.17
N ILE A 8 26.59 39.69 12.26
CA ILE A 8 26.56 38.54 13.19
C ILE A 8 25.92 37.37 12.47
N LEU A 9 24.79 37.58 11.78
CA LEU A 9 24.07 36.54 11.03
C LEU A 9 24.93 35.95 9.91
N ASN A 10 25.65 36.79 9.15
CA ASN A 10 26.54 36.31 8.08
C ASN A 10 27.73 35.49 8.64
N ILE A 11 28.29 35.89 9.78
CA ILE A 11 29.35 35.11 10.44
C ILE A 11 28.81 33.76 10.90
N LEU A 12 27.59 33.71 11.45
CA LEU A 12 26.95 32.46 11.88
C LEU A 12 26.71 31.50 10.73
N ILE A 13 26.23 32.01 9.59
CA ILE A 13 26.03 31.23 8.37
C ILE A 13 27.34 30.63 7.86
N VAL A 14 28.42 31.41 7.83
CA VAL A 14 29.73 30.92 7.40
C VAL A 14 30.27 29.83 8.34
N VAL A 15 30.10 29.99 9.66
CA VAL A 15 30.53 28.99 10.63
C VAL A 15 29.75 27.70 10.46
N ILE A 16 28.44 27.76 10.25
CA ILE A 16 27.60 26.56 10.01
C ILE A 16 28.04 25.86 8.74
N LEU A 17 28.29 26.58 7.66
CA LEU A 17 28.77 26.01 6.39
C LEU A 17 30.12 25.30 6.53
N VAL A 18 31.05 25.86 7.29
CA VAL A 18 32.37 25.24 7.57
C VAL A 18 32.19 23.94 8.37
N ILE A 19 31.29 23.92 9.37
CA ILE A 19 31.00 22.71 10.15
C ILE A 19 30.39 21.62 9.26
N ILE A 20 29.46 21.97 8.38
CA ILE A 20 28.84 21.00 7.44
C ILE A 20 29.89 20.39 6.50
N ILE A 21 30.80 21.21 5.96
CA ILE A 21 31.88 20.74 5.08
C ILE A 21 32.83 19.80 5.85
N ALA A 22 33.17 20.12 7.09
CA ALA A 22 34.02 19.26 7.92
C ALA A 22 33.36 17.91 8.23
N ILE A 23 32.05 17.89 8.51
CA ILE A 23 31.30 16.66 8.74
C ILE A 23 31.25 15.80 7.46
N CYS A 24 30.99 16.40 6.31
CA CYS A 24 30.99 15.71 5.01
C CYS A 24 32.37 15.10 4.69
N ALA A 25 33.45 15.82 4.98
CA ALA A 25 34.82 15.30 4.78
C ALA A 25 35.13 14.08 5.67
N VAL A 26 34.66 14.06 6.91
CA VAL A 26 34.81 12.93 7.83
C VAL A 26 34.02 11.72 7.37
N ILE A 27 32.81 11.93 6.83
CA ILE A 27 31.96 10.84 6.28
C ILE A 27 32.61 10.24 5.02
N ILE A 28 33.10 11.07 4.10
CA ILE A 28 33.77 10.63 2.87
C ILE A 28 35.08 9.91 3.18
N GLY A 29 35.86 10.41 4.17
CA GLY A 29 37.11 9.78 4.60
C GLY A 29 36.93 8.38 5.23
N ARG A 30 35.76 8.09 5.82
CA ARG A 30 35.45 6.76 6.37
C ARG A 30 34.99 5.73 5.33
N CYS A 31 34.57 6.17 4.16
CA CYS A 31 34.21 5.27 3.06
C CYS A 31 35.39 4.82 2.19
N SER A 32 36.63 5.35 2.43
CA SER A 32 37.77 5.16 1.51
C SER A 32 38.88 4.27 2.05
N SER A 33 38.66 3.48 3.10
CA SER A 33 39.70 2.56 3.61
C SER A 33 39.15 1.16 3.81
N LYS A 34 39.27 0.29 2.76
CA LYS A 34 39.90 -1.05 2.82
C LYS A 34 39.89 -1.72 1.43
N PRO A 35 41.05 -2.05 0.86
CA PRO A 35 41.15 -3.06 -0.18
C PRO A 35 41.52 -4.41 0.45
N GLY A 36 40.84 -5.47 0.01
CA GLY A 36 41.25 -6.81 -0.24
C GLY A 36 41.91 -7.65 0.86
N GLU A 37 41.19 -8.65 1.35
CA GLU A 37 41.77 -9.92 1.70
C GLU A 37 40.89 -11.05 1.14
N GLY A 38 41.55 -12.03 0.49
CA GLY A 38 40.94 -13.11 -0.26
C GLY A 38 40.18 -14.09 0.64
N ILE A 39 39.11 -14.62 0.10
CA ILE A 39 38.31 -15.66 0.72
C ILE A 39 38.87 -17.00 0.24
N ASP A 40 39.42 -17.76 1.18
CA ASP A 40 39.88 -19.15 1.02
C ASP A 40 38.62 -20.05 0.97
N GLU A 41 38.52 -20.86 -0.10
CA GLU A 41 37.54 -21.93 -0.23
C GLU A 41 38.00 -23.08 0.69
N ASN A 42 37.31 -23.29 1.81
CA ASN A 42 37.13 -24.59 2.49
C ASN A 42 36.79 -24.38 3.97
N THR A 43 35.52 -24.40 4.30
CA THR A 43 35.08 -24.77 5.66
C THR A 43 33.68 -25.37 5.58
N PRO A 44 33.47 -26.58 6.18
CA PRO A 44 32.20 -27.31 6.06
C PRO A 44 31.12 -26.73 6.98
N GLU A 45 29.88 -26.81 6.50
CA GLU A 45 28.66 -26.47 7.27
C GLU A 45 28.55 -27.30 8.57
N PRO A 46 28.01 -26.72 9.65
CA PRO A 46 27.59 -27.50 10.81
C PRO A 46 26.17 -28.07 10.62
N GLU A 47 26.07 -29.37 10.66
CA GLU A 47 24.82 -30.12 10.81
C GLU A 47 24.07 -29.69 12.10
N SER A 48 22.82 -29.32 11.97
CA SER A 48 21.87 -29.19 13.08
C SER A 48 20.76 -30.19 12.89
N THR A 49 20.87 -31.32 13.57
CA THR A 49 19.81 -32.31 13.76
C THR A 49 18.79 -31.80 14.77
N ALA A 50 17.52 -31.71 14.35
CA ALA A 50 16.38 -31.78 15.25
C ALA A 50 15.30 -32.68 14.64
N THR A 51 15.22 -33.88 15.19
CA THR A 51 14.23 -34.91 14.91
C THR A 51 12.91 -34.56 15.59
N ILE A 52 11.81 -34.45 14.85
CA ILE A 52 10.48 -34.74 15.37
C ILE A 52 9.73 -35.54 14.31
N GLY A 53 9.29 -36.75 14.69
CA GLY A 53 8.68 -37.73 13.81
C GLY A 53 7.24 -37.36 13.42
N GLY A 54 6.91 -37.63 12.18
CA GLY A 54 5.58 -37.63 11.60
C GLY A 54 5.54 -38.62 10.45
N VAL A 55 4.81 -39.71 10.59
CA VAL A 55 4.64 -40.80 9.65
C VAL A 55 3.97 -40.35 8.38
N TYR A 56 4.64 -40.44 7.25
CA TYR A 56 4.01 -40.32 5.93
C TYR A 56 3.98 -41.66 5.23
N THR A 57 2.77 -42.17 4.99
CA THR A 57 2.53 -43.35 4.15
C THR A 57 2.71 -42.96 2.68
N THR A 58 3.65 -43.65 2.01
CA THR A 58 3.88 -43.56 0.57
C THR A 58 2.81 -44.33 -0.20
N LEU A 59 2.18 -43.66 -1.19
CA LEU A 59 1.42 -44.32 -2.25
C LEU A 59 2.27 -44.40 -3.52
N PRO A 60 2.12 -45.50 -4.32
CA PRO A 60 2.98 -45.76 -5.48
C PRO A 60 2.60 -44.91 -6.71
N PRO A 61 3.50 -44.73 -7.68
CA PRO A 61 3.27 -43.91 -8.87
C PRO A 61 2.39 -44.66 -9.89
N GLY A 62 1.20 -44.10 -10.15
CA GLY A 62 0.34 -44.53 -11.24
C GLY A 62 0.47 -43.57 -12.43
N ASN A 63 0.93 -44.10 -13.57
CA ASN A 63 0.87 -43.44 -14.89
C ASN A 63 -0.59 -43.22 -15.27
N ALA A 64 -0.99 -41.97 -15.46
CA ALA A 64 -2.18 -41.61 -16.22
C ALA A 64 -1.93 -40.32 -17.01
N THR A 65 -1.96 -40.45 -18.34
CA THR A 65 -2.00 -39.38 -19.34
C THR A 65 -3.27 -38.56 -19.17
N PRO A 66 -3.26 -37.23 -19.22
CA PRO A 66 -4.49 -36.43 -19.18
C PRO A 66 -5.15 -36.38 -20.56
N PRO A 67 -6.49 -36.47 -20.64
CA PRO A 67 -7.20 -36.18 -21.88
C PRO A 67 -7.30 -34.66 -22.10
N SER A 68 -7.08 -34.31 -23.35
CA SER A 68 -7.17 -32.95 -23.88
C SER A 68 -8.59 -32.38 -23.80
N GLY A 69 -8.71 -31.14 -23.36
CA GLY A 69 -9.75 -30.19 -23.72
C GLY A 69 -11.02 -30.25 -22.90
N GLN A 70 -11.04 -29.40 -21.86
CA GLN A 70 -12.20 -28.59 -21.48
C GLN A 70 -11.75 -27.57 -20.43
N THR A 71 -11.73 -26.31 -20.82
CA THR A 71 -11.54 -25.17 -19.92
C THR A 71 -12.83 -25.01 -19.10
N PHE A 72 -12.84 -25.45 -17.87
CA PHE A 72 -13.90 -25.10 -16.93
C PHE A 72 -13.53 -23.76 -16.27
N LEU A 73 -14.12 -22.68 -16.78
CA LEU A 73 -14.32 -21.48 -15.95
C LEU A 73 -15.28 -21.88 -14.82
N PRO A 74 -14.94 -21.67 -13.53
CA PRO A 74 -15.94 -21.77 -12.48
C PRO A 74 -16.93 -20.62 -12.67
N THR A 75 -18.16 -20.95 -13.02
CA THR A 75 -19.28 -20.01 -12.95
C THR A 75 -19.53 -19.74 -11.49
N LEU A 76 -19.07 -18.59 -11.02
CA LEU A 76 -19.43 -18.07 -9.70
C LEU A 76 -20.92 -17.70 -9.76
N THR A 77 -21.77 -18.55 -9.22
CA THR A 77 -23.16 -18.22 -8.95
C THR A 77 -23.15 -17.16 -7.85
N PRO A 78 -23.74 -15.98 -8.04
CA PRO A 78 -23.85 -15.01 -6.97
C PRO A 78 -24.68 -15.65 -5.84
N THR A 79 -24.08 -15.85 -4.68
CA THR A 79 -24.82 -16.20 -3.47
C THR A 79 -25.55 -14.94 -3.02
N GLU A 80 -26.87 -14.99 -3.07
CA GLU A 80 -27.74 -13.92 -2.59
C GLU A 80 -27.42 -13.63 -1.12
N PRO A 81 -27.17 -12.36 -0.74
CA PRO A 81 -26.89 -12.02 0.66
C PRO A 81 -28.13 -12.30 1.52
N PRO A 82 -27.95 -12.77 2.77
CA PRO A 82 -29.08 -13.02 3.67
C PRO A 82 -29.80 -11.69 3.94
N ALA A 83 -31.12 -11.69 3.72
CA ALA A 83 -31.99 -10.60 4.07
C ALA A 83 -31.95 -10.36 5.59
N SER A 84 -31.32 -9.26 6.03
CA SER A 84 -31.35 -8.81 7.41
C SER A 84 -31.31 -7.28 7.49
N SER A 85 -32.32 -6.75 8.19
CA SER A 85 -32.44 -5.40 8.76
C SER A 85 -31.95 -4.23 7.90
N GLU A 86 -32.87 -3.36 7.58
CA GLU A 86 -32.63 -2.11 6.86
C GLU A 86 -31.43 -1.33 7.41
N SER A 87 -30.27 -1.59 6.81
CA SER A 87 -29.15 -0.66 6.86
C SER A 87 -29.52 0.53 5.96
N PRO A 88 -29.28 1.77 6.35
CA PRO A 88 -29.53 2.90 5.47
C PRO A 88 -28.84 2.64 4.14
N ALA A 89 -29.59 2.78 3.04
CA ALA A 89 -29.08 2.56 1.70
C ALA A 89 -27.77 3.35 1.53
N PRO A 90 -26.69 2.72 1.01
CA PRO A 90 -25.47 3.46 0.78
C PRO A 90 -25.78 4.68 -0.07
N VAL A 91 -25.38 5.85 0.39
CA VAL A 91 -25.50 7.10 -0.37
C VAL A 91 -24.53 6.97 -1.52
N THR A 92 -25.01 6.44 -2.65
CA THR A 92 -24.26 6.22 -3.89
C THR A 92 -23.95 7.54 -4.61
N ASP A 93 -24.32 8.68 -4.06
CA ASP A 93 -23.89 10.00 -4.51
C ASP A 93 -22.51 10.34 -3.94
N VAL A 94 -21.49 9.56 -4.32
CA VAL A 94 -20.14 10.09 -4.39
C VAL A 94 -20.07 10.86 -5.71
N PRO A 95 -19.99 12.20 -5.70
CA PRO A 95 -19.75 12.92 -6.93
C PRO A 95 -18.35 12.52 -7.43
N LEU A 96 -18.28 11.67 -8.45
CA LEU A 96 -17.05 11.28 -9.16
C LEU A 96 -16.44 12.45 -9.96
N ALA A 97 -17.05 13.62 -9.90
CA ALA A 97 -16.61 14.82 -10.58
C ALA A 97 -16.19 15.88 -9.55
N VAL A 98 -14.99 15.71 -8.98
CA VAL A 98 -14.29 16.83 -8.34
C VAL A 98 -13.41 17.46 -9.40
N THR A 99 -13.62 18.75 -9.67
CA THR A 99 -12.75 19.56 -10.52
C THR A 99 -11.32 19.49 -9.99
N GLU A 100 -10.36 19.33 -10.87
CA GLU A 100 -8.92 19.28 -10.56
C GLU A 100 -8.55 20.36 -9.55
N GLY A 101 -7.95 19.95 -8.42
CA GLY A 101 -7.36 20.85 -7.43
C GLY A 101 -8.27 21.29 -6.27
N ASP A 102 -9.51 20.85 -6.17
CA ASP A 102 -10.39 21.28 -5.08
C ASP A 102 -10.32 20.36 -3.85
N LEU A 103 -9.31 20.59 -3.00
CA LEU A 103 -9.18 19.95 -1.68
C LEU A 103 -10.37 20.25 -0.74
N SER A 104 -11.11 21.32 -1.01
CA SER A 104 -12.28 21.69 -0.18
C SER A 104 -13.33 20.57 -0.19
N ALA A 105 -13.49 19.87 -1.32
CA ALA A 105 -14.40 18.73 -1.44
C ALA A 105 -13.94 17.52 -0.63
N VAL A 106 -12.61 17.27 -0.55
CA VAL A 106 -12.05 16.19 0.29
C VAL A 106 -12.33 16.46 1.76
N TYR A 107 -12.05 17.69 2.24
CA TYR A 107 -12.33 18.03 3.63
C TYR A 107 -13.83 18.08 3.94
N ALA A 108 -14.66 18.60 3.02
CA ALA A 108 -16.11 18.57 3.18
C ALA A 108 -16.63 17.13 3.31
N ARG A 109 -16.08 16.20 2.52
CA ARG A 109 -16.42 14.77 2.62
C ARG A 109 -16.01 14.19 3.97
N LEU A 110 -14.83 14.53 4.48
CA LEU A 110 -14.37 14.07 5.79
C LEU A 110 -15.33 14.54 6.91
N GLU A 111 -15.76 15.80 6.88
CA GLU A 111 -16.71 16.33 7.87
C GLU A 111 -18.10 15.67 7.76
N GLN A 112 -18.58 15.40 6.55
CA GLN A 112 -19.81 14.62 6.35
C GLN A 112 -19.73 13.22 6.96
N LEU A 113 -18.59 12.54 6.78
CA LEU A 113 -18.38 11.20 7.33
C LEU A 113 -18.23 11.22 8.85
N LYS A 114 -17.65 12.25 9.43
CA LYS A 114 -17.62 12.46 10.89
C LYS A 114 -19.04 12.62 11.46
N GLN A 115 -19.87 13.44 10.81
CA GLN A 115 -21.25 13.60 11.21
C GLN A 115 -22.02 12.29 11.09
N LEU A 116 -21.88 11.59 9.95
CA LEU A 116 -22.49 10.28 9.74
C LEU A 116 -22.09 9.29 10.84
N LYS A 117 -20.79 9.20 11.17
CA LYS A 117 -20.28 8.28 12.21
C LYS A 117 -20.81 8.64 13.61
N ALA A 118 -21.01 9.93 13.89
CA ALA A 118 -21.59 10.38 15.15
C ALA A 118 -23.10 10.02 15.28
N GLU A 119 -23.84 10.11 14.18
CA GLU A 119 -25.27 9.76 14.11
C GLU A 119 -25.48 8.24 14.01
N HIS A 120 -24.56 7.54 13.35
CA HIS A 120 -24.58 6.10 13.06
C HIS A 120 -23.24 5.43 13.46
N PRO A 121 -23.01 5.16 14.75
CA PRO A 121 -21.74 4.55 15.21
C PRO A 121 -21.45 3.17 14.62
N GLU A 122 -22.50 2.46 14.16
CA GLU A 122 -22.40 1.12 13.57
C GLU A 122 -21.82 1.09 12.16
N VAL A 123 -21.83 2.20 11.42
CA VAL A 123 -21.35 2.19 10.03
C VAL A 123 -19.83 2.01 9.93
N ASP A 124 -19.39 1.25 8.95
CA ASP A 124 -17.99 1.07 8.66
C ASP A 124 -17.53 2.07 7.59
N ILE A 125 -16.49 2.82 7.91
CA ILE A 125 -15.89 3.82 7.03
C ILE A 125 -14.46 3.38 6.71
N ILE A 126 -14.15 3.25 5.43
CA ILE A 126 -12.83 2.84 4.94
C ILE A 126 -12.05 4.07 4.48
N LEU A 127 -10.82 4.22 4.97
CA LEU A 127 -9.86 5.19 4.46
C LEU A 127 -9.08 4.56 3.30
N LEU A 128 -9.13 5.18 2.13
CA LEU A 128 -8.23 4.89 1.01
C LEU A 128 -7.22 6.03 0.87
N ASP A 129 -5.96 5.74 1.18
CA ASP A 129 -4.86 6.63 0.86
C ASP A 129 -4.39 6.37 -0.56
N VAL A 130 -4.55 7.37 -1.41
CA VAL A 130 -4.14 7.31 -2.82
C VAL A 130 -2.74 7.88 -2.92
N GLY A 131 -1.73 7.00 -3.02
CA GLY A 131 -0.32 7.38 -2.99
C GLY A 131 0.08 8.41 -4.04
N HIS A 132 1.00 9.31 -3.69
CA HIS A 132 1.54 10.35 -4.59
C HIS A 132 0.48 11.33 -5.11
N GLY A 133 0.76 12.04 -6.22
CA GLY A 133 -0.16 12.94 -6.92
C GLY A 133 0.44 14.32 -7.19
N GLY A 134 -0.04 14.99 -8.22
CA GLY A 134 0.40 16.34 -8.60
C GLY A 134 1.91 16.42 -8.91
N PHE A 135 2.65 17.18 -8.12
CA PHE A 135 4.10 17.33 -8.27
C PHE A 135 4.92 16.06 -7.91
N ASP A 136 4.33 15.11 -7.20
CA ASP A 136 4.96 13.83 -6.85
C ASP A 136 4.39 12.70 -7.71
N PRO A 137 5.05 12.36 -8.84
CA PRO A 137 4.57 11.30 -9.73
C PRO A 137 4.77 9.89 -9.14
N GLY A 138 5.54 9.74 -8.05
CA GLY A 138 6.02 8.44 -7.60
C GLY A 138 7.04 7.83 -8.56
N ALA A 139 7.06 6.50 -8.64
CA ALA A 139 7.91 5.78 -9.58
C ALA A 139 7.42 5.95 -11.03
N THR A 140 8.38 5.87 -11.96
CA THR A 140 8.08 5.83 -13.40
C THR A 140 8.56 4.51 -13.99
N GLY A 141 7.67 3.81 -14.65
CA GLY A 141 7.93 2.55 -15.33
C GLY A 141 8.82 2.69 -16.56
N GLN A 142 9.25 1.56 -17.11
CA GLN A 142 10.14 1.54 -18.27
C GLN A 142 9.47 2.08 -19.55
N SER A 143 8.15 1.95 -19.66
CA SER A 143 7.36 2.48 -20.79
C SER A 143 6.79 3.87 -20.51
N GLY A 144 7.20 4.53 -19.42
CA GLY A 144 6.72 5.86 -19.05
C GLY A 144 5.45 5.84 -18.19
N THR A 145 5.02 4.70 -17.69
CA THR A 145 3.87 4.56 -16.81
C THR A 145 4.12 5.28 -15.48
N ILE A 146 3.19 6.10 -15.03
CA ILE A 146 3.31 6.94 -13.83
C ILE A 146 2.58 6.25 -12.66
N GLU A 147 3.25 6.11 -11.51
CA GLU A 147 2.69 5.47 -10.32
C GLU A 147 1.45 6.20 -9.80
N SER A 148 1.49 7.53 -9.67
CA SER A 148 0.37 8.31 -9.13
C SER A 148 -0.92 8.15 -9.95
N GLU A 149 -0.82 8.00 -11.27
CA GLU A 149 -1.95 7.77 -12.16
C GLU A 149 -2.58 6.39 -11.90
N LEU A 150 -1.76 5.33 -11.80
CA LEU A 150 -2.23 3.99 -11.51
C LEU A 150 -2.83 3.89 -10.10
N ASN A 151 -2.21 4.54 -9.11
CA ASN A 151 -2.73 4.60 -7.75
C ASN A 151 -4.15 5.17 -7.74
N LEU A 152 -4.40 6.24 -8.50
CA LEU A 152 -5.71 6.85 -8.58
C LEU A 152 -6.73 5.95 -9.29
N ILE A 153 -6.34 5.32 -10.41
CA ILE A 153 -7.21 4.43 -11.18
C ILE A 153 -7.67 3.24 -10.30
N ILE A 154 -6.71 2.53 -9.69
CA ILE A 154 -7.02 1.34 -8.86
C ILE A 154 -7.79 1.76 -7.60
N SER A 155 -7.45 2.87 -6.95
CA SER A 155 -8.17 3.35 -5.77
C SER A 155 -9.61 3.73 -6.06
N ARG A 156 -9.91 4.30 -7.23
CA ARG A 156 -11.30 4.59 -7.65
C ARG A 156 -12.11 3.31 -7.86
N MET A 157 -11.54 2.30 -8.52
CA MET A 157 -12.17 0.99 -8.67
C MET A 157 -12.40 0.31 -7.32
N LEU A 158 -11.43 0.40 -6.42
CA LEU A 158 -11.53 -0.13 -5.05
C LEU A 158 -12.61 0.60 -4.25
N ALA A 159 -12.71 1.91 -4.36
CA ALA A 159 -13.76 2.70 -3.70
C ALA A 159 -15.16 2.29 -4.17
N GLU A 160 -15.33 2.07 -5.48
CA GLU A 160 -16.59 1.58 -6.05
C GLU A 160 -16.94 0.18 -5.51
N GLU A 161 -15.98 -0.75 -5.50
CA GLU A 161 -16.20 -2.11 -5.00
C GLU A 161 -16.54 -2.14 -3.50
N LEU A 162 -15.89 -1.30 -2.68
CA LEU A 162 -16.21 -1.18 -1.26
C LEU A 162 -17.58 -0.54 -1.04
N ALA A 163 -17.95 0.47 -1.81
CA ALA A 163 -19.27 1.09 -1.75
C ALA A 163 -20.38 0.11 -2.13
N ASN A 164 -20.17 -0.72 -3.18
CA ASN A 164 -21.09 -1.79 -3.58
C ASN A 164 -21.29 -2.86 -2.51
N ARG A 165 -20.33 -2.99 -1.56
CA ARG A 165 -20.42 -3.89 -0.40
C ARG A 165 -21.07 -3.24 0.82
N GLY A 166 -21.47 -1.96 0.72
CA GLY A 166 -22.16 -1.21 1.78
C GLY A 166 -21.25 -0.41 2.69
N TYR A 167 -19.96 -0.25 2.36
CA TYR A 167 -19.03 0.57 3.13
C TYR A 167 -19.06 2.03 2.67
N TYR A 168 -18.87 2.93 3.62
CA TYR A 168 -18.56 4.32 3.29
C TYR A 168 -17.06 4.46 3.04
N VAL A 169 -16.69 5.24 2.02
CA VAL A 169 -15.29 5.39 1.62
C VAL A 169 -14.88 6.85 1.67
N PHE A 170 -13.70 7.09 2.25
CA PHE A 170 -12.98 8.35 2.19
C PHE A 170 -11.67 8.16 1.42
N MET A 171 -11.43 8.98 0.40
CA MET A 171 -10.17 8.98 -0.37
C MET A 171 -9.37 10.23 -0.05
N THR A 172 -8.05 10.10 0.19
CA THR A 172 -7.17 11.25 0.48
C THR A 172 -7.04 12.22 -0.70
N ARG A 173 -7.20 11.73 -1.93
CA ARG A 173 -7.37 12.54 -3.15
C ARG A 173 -8.30 11.83 -4.13
N MET A 174 -8.98 12.61 -4.95
CA MET A 174 -9.93 12.11 -5.95
C MET A 174 -9.54 12.52 -7.39
N GLY A 175 -8.38 13.18 -7.56
CA GLY A 175 -7.84 13.64 -8.84
C GLY A 175 -6.33 13.51 -8.89
N GLU A 176 -5.72 13.98 -9.98
CA GLU A 176 -4.28 13.95 -10.22
C GLU A 176 -3.49 14.99 -9.41
N TYR A 177 -4.13 15.71 -8.50
CA TYR A 177 -3.51 16.72 -7.65
C TYR A 177 -2.81 16.11 -6.43
N ALA A 178 -1.83 16.82 -5.89
CA ALA A 178 -1.27 16.59 -4.56
C ALA A 178 -2.19 17.18 -3.48
N VAL A 179 -2.13 16.63 -2.27
CA VAL A 179 -2.94 17.09 -1.14
C VAL A 179 -2.45 18.43 -0.60
N ALA A 180 -1.20 18.81 -0.89
CA ALA A 180 -0.63 20.12 -0.59
C ALA A 180 0.52 20.45 -1.57
N ASP A 181 1.03 21.70 -1.53
CA ASP A 181 1.99 22.23 -2.52
C ASP A 181 3.43 21.71 -2.37
N THR A 182 3.77 21.08 -1.27
CA THR A 182 5.11 20.53 -1.01
C THR A 182 5.02 19.13 -0.42
N LYS A 183 6.05 18.31 -0.63
CA LYS A 183 6.07 16.93 -0.12
C LYS A 183 5.87 16.85 1.40
N SER A 184 6.48 17.74 2.17
CA SER A 184 6.31 17.77 3.62
C SER A 184 4.87 18.14 4.01
N ALA A 185 4.30 19.18 3.38
CA ALA A 185 2.93 19.60 3.65
C ALA A 185 1.91 18.56 3.17
N ASP A 186 2.16 17.86 2.06
CA ASP A 186 1.32 16.77 1.56
C ASP A 186 1.28 15.62 2.56
N MET A 187 2.44 15.18 3.05
CA MET A 187 2.53 14.13 4.07
C MET A 187 1.88 14.54 5.40
N GLU A 188 2.03 15.80 5.81
CA GLU A 188 1.37 16.34 7.02
C GLU A 188 -0.15 16.38 6.87
N ALA A 189 -0.66 16.83 5.73
CA ALA A 189 -2.09 16.87 5.44
C ALA A 189 -2.69 15.45 5.39
N ARG A 190 -2.03 14.47 4.75
CA ARG A 190 -2.43 13.06 4.76
C ARG A 190 -2.47 12.50 6.17
N THR A 191 -1.43 12.75 6.97
CA THR A 191 -1.36 12.35 8.38
C THR A 191 -2.55 12.91 9.18
N ALA A 192 -2.90 14.19 8.98
CA ALA A 192 -4.03 14.80 9.65
C ALA A 192 -5.37 14.15 9.28
N MET A 193 -5.54 13.73 8.02
CA MET A 193 -6.71 12.97 7.59
C MET A 193 -6.74 11.57 8.21
N MET A 194 -5.60 10.86 8.23
CA MET A 194 -5.47 9.48 8.71
C MET A 194 -5.72 9.33 10.22
N LYS A 195 -5.39 10.34 11.01
CA LYS A 195 -5.56 10.34 12.48
C LYS A 195 -6.99 10.50 12.97
N ASN A 196 -7.98 10.50 12.08
CA ASN A 196 -9.37 10.52 12.49
C ASN A 196 -9.83 9.14 12.98
N ASP A 197 -10.52 9.11 14.11
CA ASP A 197 -11.00 7.89 14.78
C ASP A 197 -12.29 7.31 14.17
N ILE A 198 -12.79 7.91 13.09
CA ILE A 198 -13.99 7.45 12.39
C ILE A 198 -13.74 6.23 11.49
N PHE A 199 -12.48 5.94 11.14
CA PHE A 199 -12.14 4.89 10.20
C PHE A 199 -12.08 3.50 10.84
N THR A 200 -12.65 2.54 10.14
CA THR A 200 -12.64 1.13 10.52
C THR A 200 -11.37 0.42 10.07
N VAL A 201 -10.91 0.74 8.86
CA VAL A 201 -9.72 0.20 8.19
C VAL A 201 -9.11 1.29 7.31
N ALA A 202 -7.80 1.28 7.15
CA ALA A 202 -7.08 2.12 6.20
C ALA A 202 -6.31 1.24 5.19
N VAL A 203 -6.39 1.60 3.91
CA VAL A 203 -5.65 0.96 2.81
C VAL A 203 -4.95 2.03 2.00
N SER A 204 -3.63 1.93 1.87
CA SER A 204 -2.83 2.76 0.97
C SER A 204 -2.50 1.99 -0.30
N ILE A 205 -2.67 2.60 -1.47
CA ILE A 205 -2.41 1.98 -2.78
C ILE A 205 -1.20 2.62 -3.42
N HIS A 206 -0.24 1.77 -3.79
CA HIS A 206 1.05 2.12 -4.36
C HIS A 206 1.50 1.14 -5.44
N MET A 207 2.55 1.53 -6.18
CA MET A 207 3.30 0.68 -7.10
C MET A 207 4.77 0.69 -6.72
N ASN A 208 5.32 -0.48 -6.49
CA ASN A 208 6.71 -0.64 -6.09
C ASN A 208 7.69 -0.34 -7.24
N SER A 209 8.94 -0.07 -6.89
CA SER A 209 10.01 0.09 -7.87
C SER A 209 11.36 -0.32 -7.30
N PHE A 210 12.09 -1.19 -8.01
CA PHE A 210 13.44 -1.58 -7.65
C PHE A 210 14.35 -1.56 -8.89
N PRO A 211 14.78 -0.37 -9.36
CA PRO A 211 15.53 -0.22 -10.61
C PRO A 211 16.90 -0.91 -10.65
N ARG A 212 17.47 -1.23 -9.48
CA ARG A 212 18.77 -1.93 -9.36
C ARG A 212 18.69 -3.39 -9.78
N ASP A 213 17.53 -4.02 -9.59
CA ASP A 213 17.25 -5.38 -10.05
C ASP A 213 15.81 -5.44 -10.60
N ARG A 214 15.71 -5.37 -11.91
CA ARG A 214 14.42 -5.39 -12.62
C ARG A 214 13.77 -6.76 -12.70
N SER A 215 14.42 -7.82 -12.19
CA SER A 215 13.82 -9.14 -12.04
C SER A 215 12.89 -9.24 -10.83
N VAL A 216 13.01 -8.31 -9.88
CA VAL A 216 12.10 -8.22 -8.72
C VAL A 216 10.71 -7.85 -9.20
N SER A 217 9.71 -8.65 -8.79
CA SER A 217 8.34 -8.57 -9.29
C SER A 217 7.31 -8.99 -8.24
N GLY A 218 6.04 -8.78 -8.54
CA GLY A 218 4.88 -9.27 -7.81
C GLY A 218 4.45 -8.37 -6.66
N VAL A 219 3.26 -8.62 -6.15
CA VAL A 219 2.60 -7.85 -5.10
C VAL A 219 3.36 -7.92 -3.77
N ARG A 220 3.30 -6.84 -2.99
CA ARG A 220 3.73 -6.78 -1.59
C ARG A 220 2.64 -6.12 -0.76
N VAL A 221 2.42 -6.60 0.45
CA VAL A 221 1.51 -5.96 1.41
C VAL A 221 2.28 -5.68 2.69
N TYR A 222 2.21 -4.43 3.14
CA TYR A 222 2.93 -3.94 4.32
C TYR A 222 1.96 -3.58 5.44
N ASN A 223 2.40 -3.79 6.67
CA ASN A 223 1.72 -3.34 7.88
C ASN A 223 2.71 -2.75 8.88
N TYR A 224 2.20 -1.96 9.82
CA TYR A 224 3.02 -1.43 10.91
C TYR A 224 3.41 -2.54 11.90
N PRO A 225 4.68 -2.65 12.33
CA PRO A 225 5.17 -3.75 13.18
C PRO A 225 4.41 -3.91 14.50
N GLU A 226 3.99 -2.81 15.11
CA GLU A 226 3.28 -2.82 16.40
C GLU A 226 1.77 -3.06 16.26
N SER A 227 1.24 -3.11 15.02
CA SER A 227 -0.19 -3.30 14.76
C SER A 227 -0.54 -4.79 14.58
N THR A 228 -0.94 -5.45 15.67
CA THR A 228 -1.40 -6.85 15.59
C THR A 228 -2.59 -7.03 14.63
N ARG A 229 -3.53 -6.08 14.62
CA ARG A 229 -4.68 -6.13 13.70
C ARG A 229 -4.30 -5.77 12.27
N GLY A 230 -3.32 -4.87 12.07
CA GLY A 230 -2.74 -4.59 10.75
C GLY A 230 -2.08 -5.82 10.14
N ARG A 231 -1.37 -6.62 10.95
CA ARG A 231 -0.78 -7.90 10.52
C ARG A 231 -1.84 -8.90 10.05
N VAL A 232 -2.96 -9.03 10.77
CA VAL A 232 -4.08 -9.90 10.35
C VAL A 232 -4.70 -9.39 9.05
N LEU A 233 -4.96 -8.08 8.95
CA LEU A 233 -5.50 -7.46 7.74
C LEU A 233 -4.58 -7.67 6.54
N SER A 234 -3.26 -7.46 6.70
CA SER A 234 -2.29 -7.62 5.61
C SER A 234 -2.23 -9.07 5.11
N ALA A 235 -2.29 -10.05 6.01
CA ALA A 235 -2.30 -11.46 5.64
C ALA A 235 -3.57 -11.83 4.84
N ILE A 236 -4.74 -11.38 5.28
CA ILE A 236 -6.01 -11.62 4.58
C ILE A 236 -5.98 -10.94 3.19
N VAL A 237 -5.57 -9.67 3.10
CA VAL A 237 -5.49 -8.95 1.82
C VAL A 237 -4.49 -9.62 0.87
N MET A 238 -3.32 -10.05 1.35
CA MET A 238 -2.36 -10.77 0.50
C MET A 238 -2.94 -12.10 0.01
N HIS A 239 -3.63 -12.83 0.89
CA HIS A 239 -4.27 -14.10 0.54
C HIS A 239 -5.35 -13.90 -0.55
N THR A 240 -6.26 -12.95 -0.39
CA THR A 240 -7.31 -12.68 -1.39
C THR A 240 -6.72 -12.23 -2.72
N ILE A 241 -5.66 -11.42 -2.73
CA ILE A 241 -4.96 -11.03 -3.95
C ILE A 241 -4.40 -12.28 -4.64
N ALA A 242 -3.71 -13.15 -3.92
CA ALA A 242 -3.14 -14.37 -4.49
C ALA A 242 -4.20 -15.36 -5.02
N GLN A 243 -5.37 -15.43 -4.37
CA GLN A 243 -6.47 -16.29 -4.79
C GLN A 243 -7.20 -15.78 -6.05
N MET A 244 -7.26 -14.48 -6.25
CA MET A 244 -8.05 -13.85 -7.31
C MET A 244 -7.21 -13.37 -8.50
N THR A 245 -5.89 -13.28 -8.34
CA THR A 245 -4.94 -12.91 -9.38
C THR A 245 -3.92 -14.04 -9.55
N ASP A 246 -3.18 -14.05 -10.65
CA ASP A 246 -2.08 -15.01 -10.84
C ASP A 246 -0.82 -14.62 -10.02
N GLN A 247 -0.96 -13.74 -9.04
CA GLN A 247 0.13 -13.33 -8.16
C GLN A 247 0.43 -14.42 -7.13
N ARG A 248 1.73 -14.64 -6.91
CA ARG A 248 2.17 -15.57 -5.87
C ARG A 248 1.85 -15.02 -4.50
N GLU A 249 1.20 -15.82 -3.66
CA GLU A 249 1.06 -15.51 -2.24
C GLU A 249 2.46 -15.41 -1.58
N ARG A 250 2.66 -14.37 -0.79
CA ARG A 250 3.92 -14.08 -0.09
C ARG A 250 3.64 -13.74 1.37
N ASP A 251 4.66 -13.89 2.20
CA ASP A 251 4.62 -13.32 3.54
C ASP A 251 4.48 -11.80 3.45
N THR A 252 3.67 -11.23 4.32
CA THR A 252 3.53 -9.78 4.44
C THR A 252 4.75 -9.17 5.13
N THR A 253 5.01 -7.89 4.88
CA THR A 253 6.19 -7.19 5.38
C THR A 253 5.80 -6.22 6.48
N GLU A 254 6.48 -6.29 7.62
CA GLU A 254 6.36 -5.30 8.68
C GLU A 254 7.34 -4.17 8.42
N GLU A 255 6.83 -2.95 8.28
CA GLU A 255 7.68 -1.77 8.05
C GLU A 255 7.05 -0.53 8.67
N ASP A 256 7.90 0.35 9.21
CA ASP A 256 7.49 1.63 9.81
C ASP A 256 7.28 2.70 8.74
N LEU A 257 6.23 2.54 7.95
CA LEU A 257 5.79 3.52 6.96
C LEU A 257 4.72 4.41 7.57
N MET A 258 4.75 5.70 7.25
CA MET A 258 3.81 6.70 7.78
C MET A 258 2.35 6.29 7.54
N VAL A 259 2.03 5.85 6.34
CA VAL A 259 0.65 5.50 5.92
C VAL A 259 0.07 4.27 6.62
N VAL A 260 0.89 3.42 7.24
CA VAL A 260 0.45 2.29 8.06
C VAL A 260 0.63 2.50 9.56
N ARG A 261 1.45 3.50 9.97
CA ARG A 261 1.68 3.87 11.37
C ARG A 261 0.66 4.87 11.89
N GLU A 262 0.37 5.91 11.11
CA GLU A 262 -0.43 7.06 11.57
C GLU A 262 -1.94 6.81 11.69
N PRO A 263 -2.58 5.92 10.88
CA PRO A 263 -3.98 5.59 11.10
C PRO A 263 -4.22 4.97 12.48
N ILE A 264 -5.29 5.40 13.17
CA ILE A 264 -5.68 4.84 14.47
C ILE A 264 -6.30 3.43 14.32
N CYS A 265 -6.82 3.13 13.13
CA CYS A 265 -7.39 1.83 12.77
C CYS A 265 -6.35 0.86 12.19
N PRO A 266 -6.67 -0.44 12.06
CA PRO A 266 -5.87 -1.39 11.30
C PRO A 266 -5.61 -0.89 9.88
N SER A 267 -4.34 -0.92 9.45
CA SER A 267 -3.90 -0.29 8.21
C SER A 267 -2.91 -1.16 7.45
N VAL A 268 -3.00 -1.10 6.12
CA VAL A 268 -2.09 -1.77 5.19
C VAL A 268 -1.70 -0.84 4.04
N LEU A 269 -0.50 -1.07 3.50
CA LEU A 269 -0.08 -0.53 2.21
C LEU A 269 0.03 -1.70 1.24
N VAL A 270 -0.59 -1.57 0.07
CA VAL A 270 -0.56 -2.55 -1.02
C VAL A 270 0.26 -1.99 -2.16
N GLU A 271 1.39 -2.63 -2.42
CA GLU A 271 2.22 -2.44 -3.61
C GLU A 271 1.72 -3.41 -4.68
N CYS A 272 0.95 -2.92 -5.63
CA CYS A 272 0.23 -3.76 -6.60
C CYS A 272 1.13 -4.46 -7.64
N GLY A 273 2.42 -4.15 -7.68
CA GLY A 273 3.45 -4.70 -8.56
C GLY A 273 4.63 -3.74 -8.71
N PHE A 274 5.67 -4.16 -9.42
CA PHE A 274 6.89 -3.37 -9.61
C PHE A 274 6.92 -2.67 -10.96
N LEU A 275 6.83 -1.34 -11.00
CA LEU A 275 6.98 -0.56 -12.24
C LEU A 275 8.37 -0.70 -12.89
N SER A 276 9.39 -1.08 -12.12
CA SER A 276 10.72 -1.41 -12.63
C SER A 276 10.79 -2.74 -13.38
N ASN A 277 9.79 -3.63 -13.19
CA ASN A 277 9.69 -4.92 -13.88
C ASN A 277 8.72 -4.81 -15.07
N SER A 278 9.18 -5.19 -16.28
CA SER A 278 8.38 -5.01 -17.49
C SER A 278 7.10 -5.87 -17.54
N SER A 279 7.10 -7.04 -16.89
CA SER A 279 5.92 -7.91 -16.83
C SER A 279 4.88 -7.34 -15.87
N ASP A 280 5.31 -6.86 -14.70
CA ASP A 280 4.42 -6.20 -13.74
C ASP A 280 3.87 -4.90 -14.33
N GLU A 281 4.73 -4.08 -14.98
CA GLU A 281 4.28 -2.85 -15.64
C GLU A 281 3.20 -3.12 -16.71
N ALA A 282 3.37 -4.21 -17.48
CA ALA A 282 2.37 -4.60 -18.48
C ALA A 282 1.03 -5.00 -17.83
N LEU A 283 1.06 -5.77 -16.73
CA LEU A 283 -0.13 -6.13 -15.94
C LEU A 283 -0.80 -4.89 -15.34
N LEU A 284 -0.02 -4.02 -14.71
CA LEU A 284 -0.52 -2.80 -14.06
C LEU A 284 -1.19 -1.82 -15.04
N LYS A 285 -0.86 -1.90 -16.33
CA LYS A 285 -1.49 -1.12 -17.41
C LYS A 285 -2.77 -1.78 -17.95
N ASP A 286 -3.00 -3.05 -17.66
CA ASP A 286 -4.19 -3.77 -18.11
C ASP A 286 -5.40 -3.40 -17.24
N PRO A 287 -6.46 -2.81 -17.81
CA PRO A 287 -7.67 -2.45 -17.06
C PRO A 287 -8.35 -3.64 -16.38
N GLU A 288 -8.26 -4.84 -16.97
CA GLU A 288 -8.82 -6.07 -16.37
C GLU A 288 -8.05 -6.44 -15.09
N TYR A 289 -6.72 -6.38 -15.13
CA TYR A 289 -5.89 -6.62 -13.96
C TYR A 289 -6.10 -5.56 -12.87
N GLN A 290 -6.20 -4.28 -13.24
CA GLN A 290 -6.49 -3.18 -12.30
C GLN A 290 -7.82 -3.42 -11.56
N ARG A 291 -8.87 -3.80 -12.32
CA ARG A 291 -10.17 -4.14 -11.74
C ARG A 291 -10.10 -5.36 -10.83
N LEU A 292 -9.42 -6.42 -11.27
CA LEU A 292 -9.25 -7.64 -10.47
C LEU A 292 -8.50 -7.38 -9.18
N MET A 293 -7.44 -6.55 -9.22
CA MET A 293 -6.71 -6.11 -8.04
C MET A 293 -7.61 -5.35 -7.07
N ALA A 294 -8.41 -4.41 -7.55
CA ALA A 294 -9.36 -3.66 -6.74
C ALA A 294 -10.39 -4.58 -6.05
N ILE A 295 -10.96 -5.52 -6.80
CA ILE A 295 -11.91 -6.52 -6.26
C ILE A 295 -11.23 -7.38 -5.18
N ALA A 296 -10.01 -7.86 -5.44
CA ALA A 296 -9.27 -8.72 -4.52
C ALA A 296 -8.97 -8.00 -3.19
N VAL A 297 -8.53 -6.75 -3.25
CA VAL A 297 -8.31 -5.93 -2.05
C VAL A 297 -9.63 -5.68 -1.32
N ALA A 298 -10.71 -5.36 -2.04
CA ALA A 298 -12.03 -5.15 -1.43
C ALA A 298 -12.54 -6.42 -0.73
N CYS A 299 -12.33 -7.61 -1.33
CA CYS A 299 -12.67 -8.91 -0.70
C CYS A 299 -11.91 -9.11 0.60
N GLY A 300 -10.60 -8.84 0.64
CA GLY A 300 -9.79 -8.99 1.84
C GLY A 300 -10.20 -8.02 2.95
N VAL A 301 -10.52 -6.78 2.61
CA VAL A 301 -11.05 -5.80 3.56
C VAL A 301 -12.41 -6.24 4.11
N ASP A 302 -13.33 -6.70 3.26
CA ASP A 302 -14.65 -7.19 3.64
C ASP A 302 -14.56 -8.41 4.57
N GLU A 303 -13.71 -9.39 4.23
CA GLU A 303 -13.45 -10.56 5.06
C GLU A 303 -12.92 -10.17 6.44
N PHE A 304 -11.93 -9.27 6.51
CA PHE A 304 -11.39 -8.77 7.76
C PHE A 304 -12.45 -8.06 8.61
N ILE A 305 -13.30 -7.23 8.01
CA ILE A 305 -14.34 -6.48 8.73
C ILE A 305 -15.40 -7.44 9.27
N ARG A 306 -15.88 -8.39 8.46
CA ARG A 306 -16.89 -9.38 8.86
C ARG A 306 -16.36 -10.39 9.89
N GLY A 307 -15.08 -10.74 9.82
CA GLY A 307 -14.43 -11.63 10.79
C GLY A 307 -14.22 -11.03 12.19
N ARG A 308 -14.64 -9.76 12.43
CA ARG A 308 -14.58 -9.12 13.76
C ARG A 308 -15.72 -9.51 14.72
N ASN A 309 -16.78 -10.13 14.21
CA ASN A 309 -18.00 -10.49 14.96
C ASN A 309 -17.90 -11.90 15.56
#